data_18736719e78ceab54ee1389d3085e2b1
#
_entry.id   18736719e78ceab54ee1389d3085e2b1
#
_cell.length_a   1.000
_cell.length_b   1.000
_cell.length_c   1.000
_cell.angle_alpha   90.00
_cell.angle_beta   90.00
_cell.angle_gamma   90.00
#
_symmetry.space_group_name_H-M   'P 1'
#
loop_
_entity.id
_entity.type
_entity.pdbx_description
1 polymer ?
#
loop_
_entity_poly.entity_id
_entity_poly.type
_entity_poly.pdbx_seq_one_letter_code
_entity_poly.pdbx_strand_id
1 'polypeptide(L)'
;MKIGHGYDAHRLIEGSGVILGGVAITCNYSIDAHSDGDLIVHALIDALLGAAGFGDIGTLYPSEDNKFKNISSRELLLSLIHI
;
A
#
# COMPACT_ATOMS: atom_id res chain seq x y z
N MET A 1 -6.61 -3.23 -24.68
CA MET A 1 -5.90 -3.70 -23.44
C MET A 1 -5.30 -2.51 -22.74
N LYS A 2 -5.42 -2.48 -21.40
CA LYS A 2 -4.77 -1.44 -20.58
C LYS A 2 -3.65 -2.08 -19.76
N ILE A 3 -2.54 -1.35 -19.61
CA ILE A 3 -1.39 -1.81 -18.86
C ILE A 3 -1.11 -0.78 -17.77
N GLY A 4 -0.89 -1.26 -16.55
CA GLY A 4 -0.48 -0.42 -15.43
C GLY A 4 0.83 -0.92 -14.84
N HIS A 5 1.56 -0.01 -14.24
CA HIS A 5 2.81 -0.28 -13.54
C HIS A 5 2.74 0.34 -12.15
N GLY A 6 3.17 -0.41 -11.15
CA GLY A 6 3.23 0.09 -9.77
C GLY A 6 4.60 -0.15 -9.17
N TYR A 7 5.02 0.80 -8.34
CA TYR A 7 6.27 0.73 -7.59
C TYR A 7 6.02 1.31 -6.20
N ASP A 8 6.56 0.65 -5.19
CA ASP A 8 6.50 1.16 -3.83
C ASP A 8 7.80 0.84 -3.09
N ALA A 9 8.19 1.74 -2.20
CA ALA A 9 9.38 1.57 -1.40
C ALA A 9 9.14 2.14 -0.01
N HIS A 10 9.56 1.41 1.01
CA HIS A 10 9.49 1.83 2.40
C HIS A 10 10.80 1.51 3.10
N ARG A 11 11.07 2.30 4.13
CA ARG A 11 12.24 2.09 4.97
C ARG A 11 11.99 0.92 5.92
N LEU A 12 12.99 0.08 6.13
CA LEU A 12 12.97 -0.94 7.16
C LEU A 12 13.51 -0.37 8.48
N ILE A 13 12.86 -0.73 9.55
CA ILE A 13 13.27 -0.39 10.92
C ILE A 13 13.31 -1.66 11.76
N GLU A 14 13.94 -1.61 12.92
CA GLU A 14 13.89 -2.71 13.86
C GLU A 14 12.45 -2.95 14.29
N GLY A 15 12.05 -4.21 14.37
CA GLY A 15 10.69 -4.58 14.73
C GLY A 15 10.52 -6.08 14.86
N SER A 16 9.29 -6.54 14.69
CA SER A 16 8.94 -7.94 14.92
C SER A 16 8.24 -8.60 13.74
N GLY A 17 8.04 -7.91 12.64
CA GLY A 17 7.42 -8.50 11.48
C GLY A 17 6.98 -7.50 10.43
N VAL A 18 6.67 -8.00 9.25
CA VAL A 18 6.19 -7.24 8.11
C VAL A 18 4.94 -7.90 7.53
N ILE A 19 4.15 -7.14 6.80
CA ILE A 19 3.00 -7.66 6.05
C ILE A 19 3.27 -7.44 4.57
N LEU A 20 3.24 -8.51 3.80
CA LEU A 20 3.46 -8.47 2.35
C LEU A 20 2.41 -9.30 1.63
N GLY A 21 1.67 -8.68 0.72
CA GLY A 21 0.58 -9.35 0.01
C GLY A 21 -0.53 -9.83 0.95
N GLY A 22 -0.74 -9.15 2.07
CA GLY A 22 -1.71 -9.54 3.09
C GLY A 22 -1.24 -10.64 4.03
N VAL A 23 0.01 -11.11 3.90
CA VAL A 23 0.56 -12.19 4.72
C VAL A 23 1.51 -11.61 5.77
N ALA A 24 1.28 -11.95 7.03
CA ALA A 24 2.15 -11.55 8.13
C ALA A 24 3.38 -12.46 8.19
N ILE A 25 4.56 -11.85 8.16
CA ILE A 25 5.85 -12.56 8.19
C ILE A 25 6.60 -12.12 9.44
N THR A 26 6.89 -13.06 10.33
CA THR A 26 7.66 -12.80 11.54
C THR A 26 9.15 -12.67 11.17
N CYS A 27 9.77 -11.56 11.55
CA CYS A 27 11.19 -11.32 11.33
C CYS A 27 11.67 -10.22 12.27
N ASN A 28 12.95 -9.86 12.18
CA ASN A 28 13.54 -8.85 13.07
C ASN A 28 13.36 -7.42 12.55
N TYR A 29 12.51 -7.22 11.56
CA TYR A 29 12.27 -5.92 10.94
C TYR A 29 10.79 -5.59 10.90
N SER A 30 10.49 -4.33 10.80
CA SER A 30 9.17 -3.81 10.48
C SER A 30 9.32 -2.75 9.39
N ILE A 31 8.22 -2.40 8.75
CA ILE A 31 8.22 -1.39 7.69
C ILE A 31 7.76 -0.07 8.29
N ASP A 32 8.56 0.99 8.10
CA ASP A 32 8.21 2.34 8.53
C ASP A 32 7.22 2.93 7.52
N ALA A 33 5.95 2.90 7.87
CA ALA A 33 4.89 3.34 6.98
C ALA A 33 3.70 3.92 7.74
N HIS A 34 2.90 4.72 7.04
CA HIS A 34 1.68 5.31 7.56
C HIS A 34 0.58 4.25 7.82
N SER A 35 0.49 3.25 6.96
CA SER A 35 -0.44 2.11 7.08
C SER A 35 0.31 0.87 7.55
N ASP A 36 -0.07 -0.31 7.10
CA ASP A 36 0.64 -1.55 7.41
C ASP A 36 1.94 -1.72 6.60
N GLY A 37 2.19 -0.84 5.63
CA GLY A 37 3.41 -0.88 4.82
C GLY A 37 3.47 -2.03 3.82
N ASP A 38 2.33 -2.59 3.44
CA ASP A 38 2.29 -3.72 2.50
C ASP A 38 2.72 -3.27 1.11
N LEU A 39 4.01 -3.42 0.80
CA LEU A 39 4.61 -2.98 -0.45
C LEU A 39 3.95 -3.63 -1.67
N ILE A 40 3.60 -4.90 -1.56
CA ILE A 40 2.99 -5.65 -2.68
C ILE A 40 1.62 -5.09 -2.99
N VAL A 41 0.79 -4.88 -1.99
CA VAL A 41 -0.56 -4.34 -2.17
C VAL A 41 -0.51 -2.90 -2.64
N HIS A 42 0.38 -2.07 -2.07
CA HIS A 42 0.54 -0.67 -2.49
C HIS A 42 0.96 -0.57 -3.95
N ALA A 43 1.93 -1.39 -4.38
CA ALA A 43 2.36 -1.40 -5.78
C ALA A 43 1.24 -1.87 -6.72
N LEU A 44 0.45 -2.86 -6.29
CA LEU A 44 -0.72 -3.31 -7.06
C LEU A 44 -1.75 -2.20 -7.21
N ILE A 45 -2.05 -1.47 -6.14
CA ILE A 45 -2.99 -0.34 -6.19
C ILE A 45 -2.51 0.71 -7.18
N ASP A 46 -1.23 1.08 -7.14
CA ASP A 46 -0.66 2.05 -8.07
C ASP A 46 -0.75 1.56 -9.51
N ALA A 47 -0.50 0.28 -9.75
CA ALA A 47 -0.61 -0.29 -11.09
C ALA A 47 -2.06 -0.21 -11.61
N LEU A 48 -3.04 -0.53 -10.77
CA LEU A 48 -4.45 -0.45 -11.13
C LEU A 48 -4.89 0.98 -11.38
N LEU A 49 -4.49 1.91 -10.53
CA LEU A 49 -4.81 3.32 -10.70
C LEU A 49 -4.16 3.91 -11.96
N GLY A 50 -2.92 3.54 -12.24
CA GLY A 50 -2.23 3.96 -13.46
C GLY A 50 -2.92 3.44 -14.71
N ALA A 51 -3.31 2.18 -14.74
CA ALA A 51 -4.02 1.58 -15.86
C ALA A 51 -5.40 2.23 -16.09
N ALA A 52 -6.07 2.63 -15.01
CA ALA A 52 -7.39 3.29 -15.07
C ALA A 52 -7.30 4.81 -15.28
N GLY A 53 -6.12 5.41 -15.15
CA GLY A 53 -5.94 6.84 -15.32
C GLY A 53 -6.32 7.69 -14.11
N PHE A 54 -6.34 7.10 -12.91
CA PHE A 54 -6.75 7.80 -11.69
C PHE A 54 -5.58 8.35 -10.85
N GLY A 55 -4.35 8.29 -11.36
CA GLY A 55 -3.18 8.75 -10.63
C GLY A 55 -2.52 7.65 -9.82
N ASP A 56 -2.20 7.91 -8.56
CA ASP A 56 -1.51 6.96 -7.69
C ASP A 56 -2.16 6.89 -6.30
N ILE A 57 -1.65 5.96 -5.47
CA ILE A 57 -2.19 5.75 -4.12
C ILE A 57 -2.02 6.98 -3.22
N GLY A 58 -0.91 7.70 -3.35
CA GLY A 58 -0.67 8.92 -2.55
C GLY A 58 -1.62 10.05 -2.88
N THR A 59 -2.11 10.10 -4.11
CA THR A 59 -3.10 11.09 -4.55
C THR A 59 -4.46 10.81 -3.95
N LEU A 60 -4.90 9.54 -3.92
CA LEU A 60 -6.20 9.16 -3.36
C LEU A 60 -6.19 9.03 -1.84
N TYR A 61 -5.07 8.60 -1.26
CA TYR A 61 -4.94 8.33 0.17
C TYR A 61 -3.69 9.02 0.73
N PRO A 62 -3.71 10.36 0.86
CA PRO A 62 -2.55 11.09 1.37
C PRO A 62 -2.14 10.61 2.76
N SER A 63 -0.83 10.43 2.98
CA SER A 63 -0.33 9.92 4.25
C SER A 63 -0.52 10.89 5.41
N GLU A 64 -0.66 12.19 5.15
CA GLU A 64 -0.96 13.20 6.15
C GLU A 64 -2.42 13.24 6.60
N ASP A 65 -3.31 12.51 5.94
CA ASP A 65 -4.71 12.42 6.34
C ASP A 65 -4.87 11.37 7.43
N ASN A 66 -5.18 11.83 8.64
CA ASN A 66 -5.24 10.96 9.82
C ASN A 66 -6.29 9.85 9.73
N LYS A 67 -7.32 10.01 8.91
CA LYS A 67 -8.35 8.96 8.76
C LYS A 67 -7.80 7.71 8.07
N PHE A 68 -6.66 7.82 7.37
CA PHE A 68 -6.00 6.66 6.72
C PHE A 68 -4.86 6.10 7.56
N LYS A 69 -4.57 6.69 8.72
CA LYS A 69 -3.50 6.21 9.59
C LYS A 69 -3.86 4.83 10.14
N ASN A 70 -2.91 3.90 10.04
CA ASN A 70 -3.08 2.52 10.47
C ASN A 70 -4.16 1.74 9.72
N ILE A 71 -4.66 2.28 8.61
CA ILE A 71 -5.59 1.53 7.76
C ILE A 71 -4.86 0.35 7.11
N SER A 72 -5.55 -0.77 7.01
CA SER A 72 -5.03 -1.95 6.32
C SER A 72 -4.92 -1.67 4.82
N SER A 73 -3.80 -2.08 4.19
CA SER A 73 -3.63 -1.95 2.74
C SER A 73 -4.69 -2.75 1.98
N ARG A 74 -5.17 -3.84 2.55
CA ARG A 74 -6.28 -4.61 1.99
C ARG A 74 -7.55 -3.76 1.91
N GLU A 75 -7.83 -2.95 2.93
CA GLU A 75 -8.99 -2.05 2.92
C GLU A 75 -8.85 -0.97 1.87
N LEU A 76 -7.63 -0.44 1.67
CA LEU A 76 -7.37 0.51 0.59
C LEU A 76 -7.66 -0.12 -0.77
N LEU A 77 -7.21 -1.36 -0.98
CA LEU A 77 -7.45 -2.07 -2.24
C LEU A 77 -8.94 -2.32 -2.46
N LEU A 78 -9.67 -2.75 -1.43
CA LEU A 78 -11.11 -2.98 -1.51
C LEU A 78 -11.87 -1.69 -1.82
N SER A 79 -11.44 -0.57 -1.21
CA SER A 79 -12.00 0.75 -1.50
C SER A 79 -11.82 1.12 -2.98
N LEU A 80 -10.66 0.80 -3.55
CA LEU A 80 -10.38 1.07 -4.96
C LEU A 80 -11.33 0.34 -5.90
N ILE A 81 -11.71 -0.89 -5.59
CA ILE A 81 -12.59 -1.69 -6.43
C ILE A 81 -13.95 -1.01 -6.65
N HIS A 82 -14.37 -0.14 -5.73
CA HIS A 82 -15.64 0.58 -5.83
C HIS A 82 -15.53 1.94 -6.54
N ILE A 83 -14.38 2.27 -7.04
CA ILE A 83 -14.18 3.45 -7.89
C ILE A 83 -14.45 3.06 -9.36
#